data_dfac25117d97010b8d65bc8463c7f2bf
#
_entry.id   dfac25117d97010b8d65bc8463c7f2bf
#
_cell.length_a   1.000
_cell.length_b   1.000
_cell.length_c   1.000
_cell.angle_alpha   90.00
_cell.angle_beta   90.00
_cell.angle_gamma   90.00
#
_symmetry.space_group_name_H-M   'P 1'
#
loop_
_entity.id
_entity.type
_entity.pdbx_description
1 polymer ?
#
loop_
_entity_poly.entity_id
_entity_poly.type
_entity_poly.pdbx_seq_one_letter_code
_entity_poly.pdbx_strand_id
1 'polypeptide(L)'
;MSTSEYDSYRPPEPEGGRRKRRRGGRGGSGGPEGPGGRRGGRGGNGRGGGWKNRGADGNREMPMVEDVEFTSYYGRPIVKAPPWGDEIGTYLFLGGLAGGSSLLGFGAQLTDRPGMRIASRMTAIAATGIGGAALVADLGRPERFLNMMRVVKVSSPMSLGTWILSGFGVGSGVTFAIELDRITGEKLLPLGPLRKVLHGMETPAAIESAFFATPLAAYTAVLLGATAVPTWNAAGRNGLPYVFVSSASMAAGGVAMALAPVAETGPARLLALAGTAGEAYAMSAMRKRMHPAEVDPMDDGEPGHKLHRAEKLLIAGAVGAAAVEVGARVFAKKLGGGWKTRAVLRGLSVVSGAALAAASAYTRFGVLEAGIESTKDPRHVVEPQRARLEERRARGITDDSITTGR
;
A
#
# COMPACT_ATOMS: atom_id res chain seq x y z
N MET A 1 -39.20 -0.62 -14.96
CA MET A 1 -38.05 -1.00 -15.80
C MET A 1 -37.87 0.11 -16.81
N SER A 2 -36.92 1.00 -16.64
CA SER A 2 -36.63 2.05 -17.63
C SER A 2 -35.76 1.41 -18.71
N THR A 3 -36.25 1.27 -19.89
CA THR A 3 -35.50 0.88 -21.08
C THR A 3 -34.45 1.97 -21.35
N SER A 4 -33.17 1.59 -21.40
CA SER A 4 -32.09 2.48 -21.78
C SER A 4 -32.24 2.90 -23.24
N GLU A 5 -31.94 4.16 -23.55
CA GLU A 5 -31.95 4.72 -24.93
C GLU A 5 -31.06 3.91 -25.90
N TYR A 6 -30.18 3.05 -25.36
CA TYR A 6 -29.28 2.17 -26.13
C TYR A 6 -29.83 0.77 -26.40
N ASP A 7 -30.99 0.39 -25.85
CA ASP A 7 -31.56 -0.95 -26.07
C ASP A 7 -32.05 -1.15 -27.51
N SER A 8 -32.17 -0.09 -28.31
CA SER A 8 -32.58 -0.13 -29.71
C SER A 8 -31.43 -0.10 -30.73
N TYR A 9 -30.18 0.11 -30.30
CA TYR A 9 -29.03 0.13 -31.21
C TYR A 9 -28.52 -1.27 -31.49
N ARG A 10 -29.01 -1.91 -32.54
CA ARG A 10 -28.31 -3.03 -33.19
C ARG A 10 -27.39 -2.47 -34.26
N PRO A 11 -26.09 -2.76 -34.21
CA PRO A 11 -25.20 -2.47 -35.33
C PRO A 11 -25.74 -3.18 -36.58
N PRO A 12 -25.71 -2.55 -37.75
CA PRO A 12 -26.16 -3.18 -38.99
C PRO A 12 -25.35 -4.47 -39.20
N GLU A 13 -26.08 -5.57 -39.48
CA GLU A 13 -25.44 -6.83 -39.86
C GLU A 13 -24.60 -6.60 -41.12
N PRO A 14 -23.36 -7.05 -41.17
CA PRO A 14 -22.53 -6.93 -42.37
C PRO A 14 -23.19 -7.71 -43.50
N GLU A 15 -23.62 -7.01 -44.54
CA GLU A 15 -24.12 -7.61 -45.75
C GLU A 15 -23.03 -8.49 -46.40
N GLY A 16 -23.34 -9.77 -46.56
CA GLY A 16 -22.68 -10.64 -47.47
C GLY A 16 -21.43 -11.36 -47.03
N GLY A 17 -21.61 -12.54 -46.49
CA GLY A 17 -20.52 -13.48 -46.23
C GLY A 17 -20.96 -14.90 -45.92
N ARG A 18 -21.76 -15.53 -46.78
CA ARG A 18 -21.96 -16.99 -46.74
C ARG A 18 -20.65 -17.70 -46.90
N ARG A 19 -19.92 -17.95 -45.81
CA ARG A 19 -18.78 -18.91 -45.83
C ARG A 19 -19.34 -20.32 -45.90
N LYS A 20 -19.19 -20.92 -47.08
CA LYS A 20 -19.38 -22.34 -47.38
C LYS A 20 -18.61 -23.18 -46.38
N ARG A 21 -19.33 -23.96 -45.56
CA ARG A 21 -18.77 -25.07 -44.82
C ARG A 21 -18.14 -26.08 -45.77
N ARG A 22 -16.84 -26.17 -45.84
CA ARG A 22 -16.11 -27.27 -46.45
C ARG A 22 -16.26 -28.51 -45.56
N ARG A 23 -17.06 -29.45 -46.03
CA ARG A 23 -17.19 -30.82 -45.56
C ARG A 23 -16.05 -31.63 -46.16
N GLY A 24 -15.17 -32.17 -45.39
CA GLY A 24 -14.26 -33.23 -45.76
C GLY A 24 -14.00 -33.98 -44.48
N GLY A 25 -14.24 -35.18 -44.35
CA GLY A 25 -14.38 -36.43 -45.05
C GLY A 25 -13.29 -37.38 -44.66
N ARG A 26 -13.63 -38.41 -43.81
CA ARG A 26 -13.03 -39.76 -43.68
C ARG A 26 -11.56 -39.85 -43.18
N GLY A 27 -11.24 -40.70 -42.24
CA GLY A 27 -11.39 -42.09 -41.89
C GLY A 27 -10.56 -42.32 -40.64
N GLY A 28 -10.79 -43.21 -39.72
CA GLY A 28 -11.08 -44.58 -39.86
C GLY A 28 -10.20 -45.33 -38.86
N SER A 29 -10.75 -46.31 -38.16
CA SER A 29 -10.16 -47.45 -37.40
C SER A 29 -9.57 -47.11 -36.01
N GLY A 30 -9.92 -47.70 -34.91
CA GLY A 30 -10.51 -48.98 -34.59
C GLY A 30 -9.89 -49.50 -33.32
N GLY A 31 -10.67 -49.68 -32.24
CA GLY A 31 -10.66 -50.59 -31.14
C GLY A 31 -9.49 -50.66 -30.16
N PRO A 32 -9.62 -51.42 -29.08
CA PRO A 32 -10.83 -51.88 -28.38
C PRO A 32 -10.89 -51.56 -26.85
N GLU A 33 -12.00 -51.89 -26.29
CA GLU A 33 -12.41 -51.82 -24.91
C GLU A 33 -11.56 -52.68 -23.93
N GLY A 34 -11.50 -52.26 -22.70
CA GLY A 34 -11.15 -53.07 -21.56
C GLY A 34 -11.62 -52.41 -20.25
N PRO A 35 -12.29 -53.15 -19.36
CA PRO A 35 -13.14 -52.60 -18.31
C PRO A 35 -12.50 -52.61 -16.91
N GLY A 36 -13.05 -51.76 -16.03
CA GLY A 36 -13.05 -52.07 -14.60
C GLY A 36 -12.29 -51.14 -13.69
N GLY A 37 -13.01 -50.50 -12.78
CA GLY A 37 -12.39 -49.89 -11.61
C GLY A 37 -13.25 -48.86 -10.90
N ARG A 38 -14.36 -49.27 -10.29
CA ARG A 38 -15.05 -48.52 -9.22
C ARG A 38 -14.14 -48.37 -8.00
N ARG A 39 -14.08 -47.17 -7.44
CA ARG A 39 -13.96 -46.78 -5.99
C ARG A 39 -13.91 -45.29 -5.98
N GLY A 40 -14.84 -44.51 -5.38
CA GLY A 40 -15.37 -44.60 -4.04
C GLY A 40 -14.45 -43.78 -3.12
N GLY A 41 -14.79 -42.52 -2.81
CA GLY A 41 -14.04 -41.88 -1.76
C GLY A 41 -14.30 -40.36 -1.63
N ARG A 42 -15.28 -40.04 -0.83
CA ARG A 42 -15.34 -38.98 0.20
C ARG A 42 -15.04 -37.52 -0.20
N GLY A 43 -16.07 -36.73 0.04
CA GLY A 43 -16.07 -35.29 0.19
C GLY A 43 -14.99 -34.82 1.16
N GLY A 44 -14.32 -33.77 0.73
CA GLY A 44 -13.47 -32.95 1.55
C GLY A 44 -13.93 -31.50 1.36
N ASN A 45 -14.55 -30.96 2.39
CA ASN A 45 -14.80 -29.55 2.59
C ASN A 45 -13.46 -28.80 2.53
N GLY A 46 -13.08 -28.26 1.39
CA GLY A 46 -11.91 -27.42 1.20
C GLY A 46 -12.33 -25.97 1.23
N ARG A 47 -12.21 -25.39 2.41
CA ARG A 47 -12.22 -23.93 2.61
C ARG A 47 -11.25 -23.25 1.65
N GLY A 48 -11.73 -22.19 1.02
CA GLY A 48 -11.01 -21.03 0.50
C GLY A 48 -9.52 -21.18 0.22
N GLY A 49 -9.14 -21.89 -0.83
CA GLY A 49 -7.81 -21.82 -1.41
C GLY A 49 -7.79 -20.65 -2.36
N GLY A 50 -7.20 -19.55 -1.90
CA GLY A 50 -7.09 -18.34 -2.64
C GLY A 50 -6.45 -18.53 -4.02
N TRP A 51 -6.64 -17.57 -4.85
CA TRP A 51 -6.12 -17.31 -6.20
C TRP A 51 -4.64 -17.70 -6.45
N LYS A 52 -3.89 -17.96 -5.38
CA LYS A 52 -2.45 -18.31 -5.41
C LYS A 52 -2.12 -19.61 -6.15
N ASN A 53 -3.08 -20.51 -6.36
CA ASN A 53 -2.80 -21.82 -6.97
C ASN A 53 -3.34 -22.04 -8.40
N ARG A 54 -3.96 -21.07 -9.05
CA ARG A 54 -4.50 -21.21 -10.41
C ARG A 54 -3.63 -20.63 -11.52
N GLY A 55 -2.36 -20.54 -11.36
CA GLY A 55 -1.47 -20.01 -12.38
C GLY A 55 0.00 -20.16 -12.05
N ALA A 56 0.35 -20.99 -11.08
CA ALA A 56 1.72 -21.11 -10.57
C ALA A 56 2.69 -21.86 -11.50
N ASP A 57 2.21 -22.45 -12.60
CA ASP A 57 3.04 -23.20 -13.55
C ASP A 57 3.72 -22.31 -14.61
N GLY A 58 3.53 -20.99 -14.52
CA GLY A 58 4.33 -19.97 -15.23
C GLY A 58 4.33 -20.02 -16.75
N ASN A 59 3.60 -20.93 -17.36
CA ASN A 59 3.51 -21.10 -18.82
C ASN A 59 2.11 -20.89 -19.40
N ARG A 60 1.13 -20.59 -18.55
CA ARG A 60 -0.22 -20.23 -19.01
C ARG A 60 -0.48 -18.76 -18.69
N GLU A 61 -0.80 -18.00 -19.72
CA GLU A 61 -1.51 -16.74 -19.53
C GLU A 61 -2.72 -17.04 -18.66
N MET A 62 -2.81 -16.39 -17.50
CA MET A 62 -4.02 -16.51 -16.68
C MET A 62 -5.18 -16.08 -17.56
N PRO A 63 -6.26 -16.88 -17.66
CA PRO A 63 -7.43 -16.44 -18.40
C PRO A 63 -7.89 -15.11 -17.82
N MET A 64 -7.97 -14.09 -18.67
CA MET A 64 -8.38 -12.75 -18.29
C MET A 64 -9.83 -12.70 -17.78
N VAL A 65 -10.58 -13.76 -18.00
CA VAL A 65 -12.00 -13.92 -17.62
C VAL A 65 -12.20 -15.37 -17.22
N GLU A 66 -12.97 -15.62 -16.17
CA GLU A 66 -13.44 -16.98 -15.85
C GLU A 66 -14.18 -17.56 -17.06
N ASP A 67 -14.10 -18.91 -17.27
CA ASP A 67 -14.88 -19.61 -18.29
C ASP A 67 -16.36 -19.47 -17.97
N VAL A 68 -16.99 -18.42 -18.48
CA VAL A 68 -18.40 -18.10 -18.29
C VAL A 68 -19.11 -18.15 -19.62
N GLU A 69 -20.26 -18.79 -19.71
CA GLU A 69 -21.15 -18.67 -20.85
C GLU A 69 -21.49 -17.21 -21.10
N PHE A 70 -21.20 -16.75 -22.30
CA PHE A 70 -21.30 -15.35 -22.68
C PHE A 70 -22.75 -14.99 -22.97
N THR A 71 -23.45 -14.45 -21.97
CA THR A 71 -24.85 -14.07 -22.11
C THR A 71 -25.07 -12.58 -22.32
N SER A 72 -24.26 -11.71 -21.67
CA SER A 72 -24.35 -10.24 -21.78
C SER A 72 -23.10 -9.57 -21.25
N TYR A 73 -22.80 -8.34 -21.74
CA TYR A 73 -21.77 -7.46 -21.18
C TYR A 73 -22.26 -6.65 -19.97
N TYR A 74 -23.56 -6.55 -19.78
CA TYR A 74 -24.15 -5.78 -18.69
C TYR A 74 -23.85 -6.43 -17.34
N GLY A 75 -23.45 -5.60 -16.37
CA GLY A 75 -23.10 -6.05 -15.02
C GLY A 75 -21.78 -6.79 -14.89
N ARG A 76 -20.97 -6.87 -15.95
CA ARG A 76 -19.62 -7.47 -15.88
C ARG A 76 -18.55 -6.44 -15.52
N PRO A 77 -17.53 -6.82 -14.72
CA PRO A 77 -16.40 -5.94 -14.42
C PRO A 77 -15.73 -5.43 -15.71
N ILE A 78 -15.49 -4.12 -15.78
CA ILE A 78 -14.79 -3.47 -16.90
C ILE A 78 -13.27 -3.54 -16.67
N VAL A 79 -12.85 -3.41 -15.41
CA VAL A 79 -11.44 -3.44 -15.01
C VAL A 79 -11.16 -4.74 -14.29
N LYS A 80 -10.09 -5.43 -14.69
CA LYS A 80 -9.64 -6.62 -14.00
C LYS A 80 -9.09 -6.24 -12.62
N ALA A 81 -9.57 -6.92 -11.56
CA ALA A 81 -9.02 -6.77 -10.22
C ALA A 81 -7.54 -7.19 -10.22
N PRO A 82 -6.63 -6.35 -9.72
CA PRO A 82 -5.25 -6.75 -9.54
C PRO A 82 -5.16 -7.88 -8.50
N PRO A 83 -4.26 -8.85 -8.67
CA PRO A 83 -4.09 -9.97 -7.74
C PRO A 83 -3.31 -9.57 -6.48
N TRP A 84 -3.53 -8.39 -5.94
CA TRP A 84 -2.83 -7.84 -4.79
C TRP A 84 -3.54 -8.23 -3.49
N GLY A 85 -2.82 -8.94 -2.63
CA GLY A 85 -3.32 -9.41 -1.34
C GLY A 85 -2.77 -8.60 -0.15
N ASP A 86 -2.84 -9.23 1.02
CA ASP A 86 -2.37 -8.66 2.28
C ASP A 86 -0.87 -8.34 2.28
N GLU A 87 -0.09 -9.04 1.45
CA GLU A 87 1.34 -8.82 1.28
C GLU A 87 1.60 -7.39 0.77
N ILE A 88 0.82 -6.95 -0.22
CA ILE A 88 0.93 -5.57 -0.74
C ILE A 88 0.44 -4.57 0.30
N GLY A 89 -0.69 -4.83 1.00
CA GLY A 89 -1.15 -3.98 2.10
C GLY A 89 -0.09 -3.80 3.18
N THR A 90 0.56 -4.88 3.57
CA THR A 90 1.67 -4.90 4.52
C THR A 90 2.85 -4.05 4.02
N TYR A 91 3.23 -4.22 2.75
CA TYR A 91 4.30 -3.42 2.15
C TYR A 91 3.94 -1.93 2.07
N LEU A 92 2.70 -1.59 1.70
CA LEU A 92 2.22 -0.19 1.67
C LEU A 92 2.37 0.48 3.04
N PHE A 93 2.05 -0.22 4.12
CA PHE A 93 2.19 0.27 5.49
C PHE A 93 3.65 0.37 5.91
N LEU A 94 4.41 -0.73 5.78
CA LEU A 94 5.79 -0.80 6.26
C LEU A 94 6.75 0.11 5.48
N GLY A 95 6.55 0.30 4.18
CA GLY A 95 7.33 1.26 3.38
C GLY A 95 7.16 2.70 3.88
N GLY A 96 5.94 3.10 4.22
CA GLY A 96 5.67 4.39 4.83
C GLY A 96 6.30 4.52 6.22
N LEU A 97 6.13 3.50 7.06
CA LEU A 97 6.73 3.44 8.40
C LEU A 97 8.26 3.53 8.34
N ALA A 98 8.89 2.80 7.42
CA ALA A 98 10.34 2.81 7.23
C ALA A 98 10.85 4.22 6.88
N GLY A 99 10.21 4.87 5.89
CA GLY A 99 10.57 6.23 5.48
C GLY A 99 10.45 7.24 6.62
N GLY A 100 9.28 7.30 7.27
CA GLY A 100 9.07 8.21 8.39
C GLY A 100 10.02 7.95 9.57
N SER A 101 10.33 6.68 9.86
CA SER A 101 11.27 6.31 10.92
C SER A 101 12.70 6.71 10.59
N SER A 102 13.13 6.60 9.32
CA SER A 102 14.46 7.06 8.92
C SER A 102 14.64 8.57 9.09
N LEU A 103 13.63 9.37 8.74
CA LEU A 103 13.62 10.82 8.97
C LEU A 103 13.74 11.16 10.46
N LEU A 104 12.98 10.47 11.32
CA LEU A 104 13.09 10.62 12.77
C LEU A 104 14.47 10.20 13.30
N GLY A 105 15.04 9.12 12.79
CA GLY A 105 16.36 8.64 13.15
C GLY A 105 17.46 9.65 12.79
N PHE A 106 17.37 10.28 11.62
CA PHE A 106 18.29 11.35 11.23
C PHE A 106 18.10 12.60 12.08
N GLY A 107 16.85 13.04 12.31
CA GLY A 107 16.56 14.16 13.21
C GLY A 107 17.05 13.92 14.66
N ALA A 108 16.93 12.68 15.14
CA ALA A 108 17.41 12.28 16.45
C ALA A 108 18.94 12.31 16.55
N GLN A 109 19.65 11.97 15.47
CA GLN A 109 21.11 12.12 15.38
C GLN A 109 21.51 13.59 15.48
N LEU A 110 20.84 14.48 14.74
CA LEU A 110 21.15 15.90 14.73
C LEU A 110 20.83 16.62 16.06
N THR A 111 19.92 16.06 16.87
CA THR A 111 19.44 16.66 18.12
C THR A 111 19.89 15.91 19.36
N ASP A 112 20.85 15.00 19.23
CA ASP A 112 21.44 14.19 20.30
C ASP A 112 20.38 13.47 21.18
N ARG A 113 19.56 12.63 20.54
CA ARG A 113 18.50 11.81 21.16
C ARG A 113 18.76 10.33 20.92
N PRO A 114 19.70 9.73 21.66
CA PRO A 114 20.20 8.38 21.35
C PRO A 114 19.11 7.30 21.40
N GLY A 115 18.20 7.35 22.38
CA GLY A 115 17.10 6.37 22.47
C GLY A 115 16.13 6.45 21.30
N MET A 116 15.78 7.67 20.87
CA MET A 116 14.91 7.87 19.70
C MET A 116 15.63 7.49 18.41
N ARG A 117 16.93 7.79 18.27
CA ARG A 117 17.77 7.40 17.12
C ARG A 117 17.81 5.88 16.95
N ILE A 118 18.12 5.16 18.01
CA ILE A 118 18.17 3.70 18.02
C ILE A 118 16.81 3.12 17.63
N ALA A 119 15.74 3.52 18.34
CA ALA A 119 14.39 3.02 18.09
C ALA A 119 13.96 3.27 16.62
N SER A 120 14.23 4.45 16.09
CA SER A 120 13.82 4.83 14.73
C SER A 120 14.62 4.09 13.66
N ARG A 121 15.95 3.92 13.82
CA ARG A 121 16.79 3.16 12.88
C ARG A 121 16.47 1.67 12.88
N MET A 122 16.22 1.08 14.06
CA MET A 122 15.75 -0.30 14.18
C MET A 122 14.39 -0.50 13.50
N THR A 123 13.47 0.43 13.71
CA THR A 123 12.15 0.40 13.04
C THR A 123 12.29 0.52 11.52
N ALA A 124 13.13 1.44 11.04
CA ALA A 124 13.33 1.65 9.61
C ALA A 124 13.82 0.37 8.92
N ILE A 125 14.85 -0.27 9.44
CA ILE A 125 15.40 -1.50 8.84
C ILE A 125 14.44 -2.69 8.98
N ALA A 126 13.80 -2.85 10.14
CA ALA A 126 12.84 -3.93 10.35
C ALA A 126 11.64 -3.80 9.39
N ALA A 127 11.08 -2.59 9.27
CA ALA A 127 9.99 -2.31 8.36
C ALA A 127 10.40 -2.52 6.88
N THR A 128 11.62 -2.11 6.51
CA THR A 128 12.17 -2.34 5.16
C THR A 128 12.33 -3.83 4.87
N GLY A 129 12.90 -4.58 5.81
CA GLY A 129 13.13 -6.02 5.66
C GLY A 129 11.84 -6.81 5.56
N ILE A 130 10.90 -6.58 6.47
CA ILE A 130 9.60 -7.26 6.48
C ILE A 130 8.77 -6.85 5.26
N GLY A 131 8.73 -5.54 4.94
CA GLY A 131 8.03 -5.03 3.76
C GLY A 131 8.61 -5.56 2.44
N GLY A 132 9.94 -5.64 2.35
CA GLY A 132 10.64 -6.24 1.21
C GLY A 132 10.35 -7.73 1.09
N ALA A 133 10.32 -8.47 2.20
CA ALA A 133 9.95 -9.88 2.21
C ALA A 133 8.49 -10.10 1.77
N ALA A 134 7.56 -9.24 2.22
CA ALA A 134 6.17 -9.28 1.78
C ALA A 134 6.05 -9.02 0.27
N LEU A 135 6.79 -8.04 -0.26
CA LEU A 135 6.84 -7.75 -1.70
C LEU A 135 7.37 -8.94 -2.51
N VAL A 136 8.43 -9.60 -2.04
CA VAL A 136 8.99 -10.79 -2.70
C VAL A 136 8.03 -11.97 -2.62
N ALA A 137 7.29 -12.11 -1.50
CA ALA A 137 6.29 -13.16 -1.33
C ALA A 137 5.10 -13.01 -2.29
N ASP A 138 4.74 -11.77 -2.65
CA ASP A 138 3.68 -11.49 -3.63
C ASP A 138 4.10 -11.85 -5.08
N LEU A 139 5.39 -11.96 -5.35
CA LEU A 139 5.88 -12.37 -6.66
C LEU A 139 5.58 -13.86 -6.88
N GLY A 140 4.87 -14.18 -7.96
CA GLY A 140 4.62 -15.58 -8.34
C GLY A 140 5.91 -16.40 -8.56
N ARG A 141 7.03 -15.72 -8.86
CA ARG A 141 8.38 -16.30 -9.03
C ARG A 141 9.42 -15.45 -8.33
N PRO A 142 9.70 -15.72 -7.05
CA PRO A 142 10.64 -14.92 -6.24
C PRO A 142 12.05 -14.83 -6.82
N GLU A 143 12.51 -15.86 -7.52
CA GLU A 143 13.83 -15.88 -8.17
C GLU A 143 14.00 -14.78 -9.23
N ARG A 144 12.89 -14.21 -9.73
CA ARG A 144 12.91 -13.12 -10.72
C ARG A 144 13.00 -11.72 -10.09
N PHE A 145 13.01 -11.63 -8.75
CA PHE A 145 13.10 -10.35 -8.05
C PHE A 145 14.25 -9.48 -8.55
N LEU A 146 15.44 -10.06 -8.71
CA LEU A 146 16.62 -9.33 -9.18
C LEU A 146 16.47 -8.78 -10.61
N ASN A 147 15.57 -9.34 -11.42
CA ASN A 147 15.34 -8.82 -12.77
C ASN A 147 14.70 -7.43 -12.76
N MET A 148 14.01 -7.06 -11.68
CA MET A 148 13.42 -5.72 -11.51
C MET A 148 14.49 -4.62 -11.44
N MET A 149 15.73 -4.98 -11.05
CA MET A 149 16.86 -4.06 -10.92
C MET A 149 17.69 -3.94 -12.20
N ARG A 150 17.36 -4.68 -13.28
CA ARG A 150 18.14 -4.65 -14.54
C ARG A 150 17.88 -3.43 -15.39
N VAL A 151 16.73 -2.77 -15.22
CA VAL A 151 16.32 -1.63 -16.04
C VAL A 151 15.77 -0.53 -15.16
N VAL A 152 16.23 0.70 -15.39
CA VAL A 152 15.64 1.93 -14.81
C VAL A 152 14.66 2.49 -15.82
N LYS A 153 13.36 2.46 -15.51
CA LYS A 153 12.32 3.04 -16.35
C LYS A 153 11.58 4.13 -15.56
N VAL A 154 11.94 5.38 -15.79
CA VAL A 154 11.38 6.54 -15.06
C VAL A 154 9.87 6.69 -15.25
N SER A 155 9.33 6.25 -16.39
CA SER A 155 7.88 6.29 -16.68
C SER A 155 7.09 5.16 -16.00
N SER A 156 7.76 4.21 -15.31
CA SER A 156 7.11 3.10 -14.61
C SER A 156 7.19 3.30 -13.11
N PRO A 157 6.06 3.53 -12.41
CA PRO A 157 6.04 3.65 -10.95
C PRO A 157 6.66 2.44 -10.24
N MET A 158 6.43 1.23 -10.76
CA MET A 158 7.00 0.01 -10.19
C MET A 158 8.53 -0.01 -10.28
N SER A 159 9.11 0.37 -11.44
CA SER A 159 10.56 0.46 -11.59
C SER A 159 11.15 1.54 -10.69
N LEU A 160 10.53 2.72 -10.64
CA LEU A 160 10.96 3.78 -9.71
C LEU A 160 10.92 3.32 -8.25
N GLY A 161 9.84 2.63 -7.85
CA GLY A 161 9.70 2.11 -6.50
C GLY A 161 10.80 1.14 -6.12
N THR A 162 11.21 0.25 -7.04
CA THR A 162 12.32 -0.70 -6.81
C THR A 162 13.63 0.04 -6.54
N TRP A 163 13.94 1.08 -7.31
CA TRP A 163 15.17 1.87 -7.13
C TRP A 163 15.11 2.76 -5.89
N ILE A 164 13.96 3.36 -5.56
CA ILE A 164 13.77 4.11 -4.34
C ILE A 164 13.97 3.21 -3.11
N LEU A 165 13.34 2.02 -3.12
CA LEU A 165 13.48 1.05 -2.02
C LEU A 165 14.92 0.55 -1.88
N SER A 166 15.62 0.31 -2.98
CA SER A 166 17.00 -0.15 -2.97
C SER A 166 17.95 0.91 -2.45
N GLY A 167 17.82 2.16 -2.93
CA GLY A 167 18.60 3.28 -2.40
C GLY A 167 18.33 3.49 -0.92
N PHE A 168 17.08 3.55 -0.51
CA PHE A 168 16.71 3.63 0.90
C PHE A 168 17.30 2.49 1.74
N GLY A 169 17.28 1.28 1.22
CA GLY A 169 17.79 0.07 1.88
C GLY A 169 19.29 0.14 2.17
N VAL A 170 20.08 0.73 1.28
CA VAL A 170 21.53 0.90 1.47
C VAL A 170 21.81 1.80 2.68
N GLY A 171 21.30 3.03 2.70
CA GLY A 171 21.54 3.96 3.78
C GLY A 171 20.96 3.50 5.12
N SER A 172 19.75 2.96 5.13
CA SER A 172 19.15 2.42 6.34
C SER A 172 19.89 1.19 6.85
N GLY A 173 20.42 0.35 5.96
CA GLY A 173 21.27 -0.79 6.33
C GLY A 173 22.58 -0.38 6.98
N VAL A 174 23.27 0.62 6.43
CA VAL A 174 24.51 1.16 7.01
C VAL A 174 24.25 1.78 8.38
N THR A 175 23.22 2.63 8.51
CA THR A 175 22.89 3.24 9.81
C THR A 175 22.48 2.21 10.85
N PHE A 176 21.76 1.15 10.44
CA PHE A 176 21.46 0.00 11.31
C PHE A 176 22.73 -0.73 11.76
N ALA A 177 23.66 -1.04 10.84
CA ALA A 177 24.90 -1.75 11.17
C ALA A 177 25.72 -0.97 12.20
N ILE A 178 25.77 0.36 12.09
CA ILE A 178 26.42 1.25 13.06
C ILE A 178 25.74 1.18 14.42
N GLU A 179 24.40 1.22 14.48
CA GLU A 179 23.69 1.11 15.76
C GLU A 179 23.88 -0.28 16.38
N LEU A 180 23.86 -1.33 15.57
CA LEU A 180 24.07 -2.70 16.03
C LEU A 180 25.48 -2.84 16.64
N ASP A 181 26.51 -2.30 15.98
CA ASP A 181 27.88 -2.31 16.49
C ASP A 181 27.99 -1.57 17.84
N ARG A 182 27.33 -0.40 17.96
CA ARG A 182 27.28 0.36 19.22
C ARG A 182 26.58 -0.38 20.35
N ILE A 183 25.39 -0.93 20.09
CA ILE A 183 24.57 -1.62 21.11
C ILE A 183 25.27 -2.88 21.61
N THR A 184 25.97 -3.58 20.72
CA THR A 184 26.69 -4.81 21.07
C THR A 184 28.06 -4.55 21.66
N GLY A 185 28.42 -3.29 21.90
CA GLY A 185 29.73 -2.91 22.47
C GLY A 185 30.88 -3.33 21.58
N GLU A 186 30.71 -3.23 20.28
CA GLU A 186 31.68 -3.52 19.23
C GLU A 186 32.12 -5.01 19.15
N LYS A 187 31.34 -5.93 19.72
CA LYS A 187 31.70 -7.35 19.84
C LYS A 187 31.08 -8.23 18.74
N LEU A 188 29.90 -7.85 18.20
CA LEU A 188 29.18 -8.72 17.27
C LEU A 188 29.79 -8.69 15.87
N LEU A 189 30.22 -7.51 15.40
CA LEU A 189 30.77 -7.34 14.06
C LEU A 189 32.32 -7.33 14.11
N PRO A 190 32.99 -8.35 13.54
CA PRO A 190 34.47 -8.44 13.56
C PRO A 190 35.10 -7.53 12.48
N LEU A 191 34.85 -6.22 12.58
CA LEU A 191 35.21 -5.24 11.54
C LEU A 191 36.66 -4.79 11.54
N GLY A 192 37.40 -4.97 12.67
CA GLY A 192 38.76 -4.48 12.77
C GLY A 192 38.94 -3.01 12.35
N PRO A 193 39.87 -2.68 11.44
CA PRO A 193 40.07 -1.32 10.96
C PRO A 193 38.91 -0.74 10.16
N LEU A 194 38.07 -1.59 9.54
CA LEU A 194 36.89 -1.19 8.78
C LEU A 194 35.81 -0.53 9.66
N ARG A 195 35.83 -0.74 10.98
CA ARG A 195 34.92 -0.09 11.91
C ARG A 195 34.99 1.44 11.83
N LYS A 196 36.20 2.01 11.72
CA LYS A 196 36.35 3.46 11.56
C LYS A 196 35.71 3.97 10.29
N VAL A 197 35.82 3.20 9.21
CA VAL A 197 35.15 3.54 7.93
C VAL A 197 33.63 3.46 8.09
N LEU A 198 33.10 2.37 8.67
CA LEU A 198 31.67 2.20 8.91
C LEU A 198 31.09 3.37 9.73
N HIS A 199 31.72 3.70 10.88
CA HIS A 199 31.25 4.80 11.71
C HIS A 199 31.41 6.17 11.03
N GLY A 200 32.43 6.35 10.17
CA GLY A 200 32.58 7.54 9.33
C GLY A 200 31.47 7.72 8.30
N MET A 201 30.81 6.63 7.90
CA MET A 201 29.68 6.64 6.95
C MET A 201 28.34 6.97 7.62
N GLU A 202 28.28 7.19 8.94
CA GLU A 202 27.01 7.40 9.65
C GLU A 202 26.19 8.57 9.08
N THR A 203 26.80 9.74 9.00
CA THR A 203 26.09 10.93 8.51
C THR A 203 25.77 10.85 7.01
N PRO A 204 26.68 10.47 6.11
CA PRO A 204 26.35 10.24 4.71
C PRO A 204 25.21 9.24 4.51
N ALA A 205 25.24 8.10 5.20
CA ALA A 205 24.20 7.09 5.08
C ALA A 205 22.84 7.56 5.66
N ALA A 206 22.87 8.33 6.75
CA ALA A 206 21.67 8.92 7.32
C ALA A 206 21.04 9.97 6.38
N ILE A 207 21.85 10.80 5.71
CA ILE A 207 21.37 11.75 4.70
C ILE A 207 20.79 11.01 3.49
N GLU A 208 21.48 9.99 3.01
CA GLU A 208 21.04 9.20 1.86
C GLU A 208 19.69 8.51 2.15
N SER A 209 19.57 7.81 3.29
CA SER A 209 18.30 7.20 3.66
C SER A 209 17.19 8.23 3.88
N ALA A 210 17.48 9.40 4.45
CA ALA A 210 16.52 10.49 4.61
C ALA A 210 16.08 11.08 3.25
N PHE A 211 16.98 11.17 2.27
CA PHE A 211 16.66 11.60 0.90
C PHE A 211 15.65 10.66 0.24
N PHE A 212 15.86 9.34 0.34
CA PHE A 212 14.93 8.35 -0.22
C PHE A 212 13.67 8.11 0.63
N ALA A 213 13.64 8.54 1.88
CA ALA A 213 12.53 8.33 2.80
C ALA A 213 11.22 8.97 2.31
N THR A 214 11.28 10.22 1.85
CA THR A 214 10.09 10.95 1.36
C THR A 214 9.49 10.32 0.11
N PRO A 215 10.27 10.06 -0.97
CA PRO A 215 9.74 9.33 -2.11
C PRO A 215 9.26 7.92 -1.74
N LEU A 216 9.90 7.21 -0.80
CA LEU A 216 9.45 5.90 -0.34
C LEU A 216 8.05 5.97 0.30
N ALA A 217 7.79 6.98 1.12
CA ALA A 217 6.49 7.17 1.75
C ALA A 217 5.37 7.54 0.75
N ALA A 218 5.72 8.23 -0.34
CA ALA A 218 4.77 8.76 -1.32
C ALA A 218 4.50 7.82 -2.50
N TYR A 219 5.53 7.09 -2.98
CA TYR A 219 5.45 6.40 -4.27
C TYR A 219 4.40 5.29 -4.31
N THR A 220 4.11 4.67 -3.17
CA THR A 220 3.08 3.63 -3.08
C THR A 220 1.69 4.16 -3.44
N ALA A 221 1.38 5.40 -3.09
CA ALA A 221 0.16 6.07 -3.53
C ALA A 221 0.17 6.37 -5.03
N VAL A 222 1.33 6.76 -5.57
CA VAL A 222 1.50 6.98 -7.01
C VAL A 222 1.34 5.68 -7.78
N LEU A 223 1.85 4.57 -7.25
CA LEU A 223 1.68 3.24 -7.82
C LEU A 223 0.19 2.86 -7.95
N LEU A 224 -0.58 3.01 -6.86
CA LEU A 224 -2.02 2.77 -6.87
C LEU A 224 -2.74 3.69 -7.88
N GLY A 225 -2.45 4.99 -7.83
CA GLY A 225 -3.06 5.99 -8.70
C GLY A 225 -2.74 5.84 -10.19
N ALA A 226 -1.64 5.16 -10.53
CA ALA A 226 -1.24 4.87 -11.90
C ALA A 226 -1.95 3.65 -12.51
N THR A 227 -2.81 3.00 -11.76
CA THR A 227 -3.61 1.85 -12.25
C THR A 227 -4.92 2.31 -12.90
N ALA A 228 -5.59 1.40 -13.60
CA ALA A 228 -6.95 1.63 -14.13
C ALA A 228 -8.05 1.36 -13.10
N VAL A 229 -7.70 0.97 -11.87
CA VAL A 229 -8.66 0.68 -10.79
C VAL A 229 -9.39 1.97 -10.40
N PRO A 230 -10.74 2.00 -10.44
CA PRO A 230 -11.51 3.24 -10.37
C PRO A 230 -11.19 4.09 -9.14
N THR A 231 -11.37 3.54 -7.95
CA THR A 231 -11.14 4.27 -6.68
C THR A 231 -9.67 4.68 -6.51
N TRP A 232 -8.69 3.81 -6.85
CA TRP A 232 -7.28 4.18 -6.72
C TRP A 232 -6.86 5.26 -7.70
N ASN A 233 -7.31 5.17 -8.96
CA ASN A 233 -7.01 6.16 -9.96
C ASN A 233 -7.61 7.53 -9.61
N ALA A 234 -8.87 7.54 -9.13
CA ALA A 234 -9.51 8.75 -8.65
C ALA A 234 -8.80 9.33 -7.41
N ALA A 235 -8.50 8.49 -6.41
CA ALA A 235 -7.77 8.90 -5.21
C ALA A 235 -6.38 9.45 -5.55
N GLY A 236 -5.64 8.81 -6.45
CA GLY A 236 -4.33 9.23 -6.91
C GLY A 236 -4.32 10.65 -7.50
N ARG A 237 -5.33 10.95 -8.33
CA ARG A 237 -5.52 12.29 -8.93
C ARG A 237 -5.97 13.35 -7.92
N ASN A 238 -6.61 12.95 -6.82
CA ASN A 238 -7.22 13.86 -5.85
C ASN A 238 -6.45 13.97 -4.53
N GLY A 239 -5.26 13.37 -4.42
CA GLY A 239 -4.36 13.66 -3.30
C GLY A 239 -4.00 12.47 -2.42
N LEU A 240 -4.17 11.22 -2.86
CA LEU A 240 -3.74 10.03 -2.13
C LEU A 240 -2.27 10.08 -1.65
N PRO A 241 -1.29 10.63 -2.43
CA PRO A 241 0.07 10.77 -1.93
C PRO A 241 0.17 11.59 -0.63
N TYR A 242 -0.63 12.64 -0.47
CA TYR A 242 -0.64 13.44 0.76
C TYR A 242 -1.23 12.65 1.94
N VAL A 243 -2.29 11.85 1.71
CA VAL A 243 -2.83 10.93 2.71
C VAL A 243 -1.74 9.96 3.16
N PHE A 244 -1.04 9.37 2.21
CA PHE A 244 -0.03 8.35 2.51
C PHE A 244 1.21 8.91 3.21
N VAL A 245 1.72 10.06 2.84
CA VAL A 245 2.85 10.70 3.54
C VAL A 245 2.45 11.11 4.97
N SER A 246 1.25 11.67 5.14
CA SER A 246 0.74 12.03 6.46
C SER A 246 0.55 10.81 7.36
N SER A 247 -0.02 9.75 6.82
CA SER A 247 -0.18 8.45 7.48
C SER A 247 1.16 7.82 7.88
N ALA A 248 2.18 7.90 7.01
CA ALA A 248 3.53 7.44 7.30
C ALA A 248 4.17 8.23 8.45
N SER A 249 3.98 9.55 8.46
CA SER A 249 4.46 10.44 9.52
C SER A 249 3.79 10.12 10.86
N MET A 250 2.47 9.89 10.85
CA MET A 250 1.70 9.47 12.02
C MET A 250 2.19 8.13 12.57
N ALA A 251 2.37 7.11 11.71
CA ALA A 251 2.84 5.79 12.12
C ALA A 251 4.26 5.83 12.69
N ALA A 252 5.19 6.50 12.02
CA ALA A 252 6.58 6.59 12.47
C ALA A 252 6.70 7.34 13.79
N GLY A 253 5.98 8.45 13.94
CA GLY A 253 5.89 9.18 15.21
C GLY A 253 5.30 8.32 16.32
N GLY A 254 4.22 7.57 16.03
CA GLY A 254 3.58 6.66 16.96
C GLY A 254 4.50 5.52 17.41
N VAL A 255 5.19 4.85 16.49
CA VAL A 255 6.13 3.78 16.82
C VAL A 255 7.33 4.32 17.63
N ALA A 256 7.87 5.47 17.26
CA ALA A 256 8.94 6.09 18.05
C ALA A 256 8.48 6.46 19.46
N MET A 257 7.23 6.95 19.64
CA MET A 257 6.62 7.18 20.96
C MET A 257 6.51 5.89 21.78
N ALA A 258 6.20 4.76 21.12
CA ALA A 258 6.06 3.47 21.78
C ALA A 258 7.41 2.86 22.17
N LEU A 259 8.47 3.06 21.40
CA LEU A 259 9.75 2.38 21.59
C LEU A 259 10.80 3.22 22.32
N ALA A 260 10.83 4.54 22.13
CA ALA A 260 11.85 5.40 22.69
C ALA A 260 11.44 6.04 24.05
N PRO A 261 12.37 6.55 24.85
CA PRO A 261 12.09 7.24 26.10
C PRO A 261 11.23 8.49 25.90
N VAL A 262 10.22 8.71 26.75
CA VAL A 262 9.28 9.84 26.66
C VAL A 262 9.98 11.21 26.62
N ALA A 263 11.12 11.33 27.33
CA ALA A 263 11.90 12.57 27.35
C ALA A 263 12.48 12.94 25.98
N GLU A 264 12.80 11.95 25.15
CA GLU A 264 13.41 12.14 23.84
C GLU A 264 12.38 12.26 22.71
N THR A 265 11.15 11.76 22.90
CA THR A 265 10.14 11.62 21.86
C THR A 265 9.30 12.88 21.58
N GLY A 266 9.74 14.07 22.00
CA GLY A 266 9.08 15.34 21.65
C GLY A 266 8.89 15.53 20.14
N PRO A 267 9.94 15.43 19.32
CA PRO A 267 9.81 15.51 17.86
C PRO A 267 8.92 14.42 17.26
N ALA A 268 8.96 13.19 17.78
CA ALA A 268 8.10 12.10 17.33
C ALA A 268 6.63 12.38 17.59
N ARG A 269 6.28 12.93 18.77
CA ARG A 269 4.90 13.35 19.09
C ARG A 269 4.40 14.45 18.17
N LEU A 270 5.24 15.45 17.89
CA LEU A 270 4.87 16.52 16.96
C LEU A 270 4.65 15.99 15.54
N LEU A 271 5.54 15.09 15.06
CA LEU A 271 5.39 14.45 13.76
C LEU A 271 4.11 13.60 13.71
N ALA A 272 3.81 12.85 14.77
CA ALA A 272 2.59 12.04 14.88
C ALA A 272 1.33 12.91 14.81
N LEU A 273 1.29 14.02 15.57
CA LEU A 273 0.15 14.94 15.58
C LEU A 273 -0.02 15.67 14.23
N ALA A 274 1.10 16.12 13.62
CA ALA A 274 1.07 16.73 12.30
C ALA A 274 0.62 15.73 11.23
N GLY A 275 1.10 14.49 11.31
CA GLY A 275 0.67 13.39 10.43
C GLY A 275 -0.81 13.10 10.59
N THR A 276 -1.32 13.05 11.81
CA THR A 276 -2.74 12.86 12.10
C THR A 276 -3.62 13.96 11.49
N ALA A 277 -3.25 15.22 11.72
CA ALA A 277 -3.98 16.36 11.16
C ALA A 277 -3.90 16.38 9.62
N GLY A 278 -2.72 16.09 9.08
CA GLY A 278 -2.50 16.01 7.64
C GLY A 278 -3.30 14.87 6.98
N GLU A 279 -3.35 13.69 7.60
CA GLU A 279 -4.12 12.56 7.08
C GLU A 279 -5.63 12.85 7.10
N ALA A 280 -6.15 13.36 8.21
CA ALA A 280 -7.57 13.70 8.33
C ALA A 280 -7.98 14.76 7.30
N TYR A 281 -7.17 15.80 7.14
CA TYR A 281 -7.41 16.86 6.15
C TYR A 281 -7.31 16.33 4.72
N ALA A 282 -6.23 15.62 4.38
CA ALA A 282 -5.99 15.12 3.03
C ALA A 282 -7.03 14.08 2.62
N MET A 283 -7.45 13.18 3.53
CA MET A 283 -8.51 12.20 3.28
C MET A 283 -9.84 12.89 3.01
N SER A 284 -10.24 13.86 3.84
CA SER A 284 -11.46 14.63 3.64
C SER A 284 -11.44 15.42 2.33
N ALA A 285 -10.32 16.09 2.03
CA ALA A 285 -10.17 16.87 0.81
C ALA A 285 -10.16 15.98 -0.45
N MET A 286 -9.54 14.83 -0.39
CA MET A 286 -9.51 13.83 -1.46
C MET A 286 -10.92 13.33 -1.78
N ARG A 287 -11.65 12.85 -0.75
CA ARG A 287 -13.02 12.31 -0.92
C ARG A 287 -13.99 13.34 -1.49
N LYS A 288 -13.91 14.58 -1.05
CA LYS A 288 -14.75 15.68 -1.57
C LYS A 288 -14.53 16.01 -3.05
N ARG A 289 -13.36 15.67 -3.60
CA ARG A 289 -13.01 15.93 -5.01
C ARG A 289 -13.28 14.73 -5.91
N MET A 290 -13.48 13.55 -5.35
CA MET A 290 -13.81 12.33 -6.08
C MET A 290 -15.31 12.31 -6.41
N HIS A 291 -15.66 11.60 -7.49
CA HIS A 291 -17.06 11.33 -7.79
C HIS A 291 -17.66 10.40 -6.72
N PRO A 292 -18.95 10.56 -6.32
CA PRO A 292 -19.56 9.71 -5.30
C PRO A 292 -19.37 8.20 -5.57
N ALA A 293 -19.64 7.75 -6.79
CA ALA A 293 -19.43 6.35 -7.17
C ALA A 293 -17.96 5.87 -6.99
N GLU A 294 -16.96 6.75 -7.05
CA GLU A 294 -15.55 6.39 -6.80
C GLU A 294 -15.24 6.34 -5.31
N VAL A 295 -16.05 7.00 -4.45
CA VAL A 295 -15.92 7.03 -2.99
C VAL A 295 -16.67 5.86 -2.33
N ASP A 296 -17.84 5.46 -2.87
CA ASP A 296 -18.67 4.41 -2.29
C ASP A 296 -17.91 3.18 -1.77
N PRO A 297 -16.92 2.61 -2.50
CA PRO A 297 -16.14 1.47 -2.00
C PRO A 297 -15.27 1.78 -0.77
N MET A 298 -15.04 3.06 -0.45
CA MET A 298 -14.32 3.48 0.74
C MET A 298 -15.25 3.67 1.96
N ASP A 299 -16.55 3.75 1.73
CA ASP A 299 -17.56 3.94 2.79
C ASP A 299 -18.27 2.64 3.15
N ASP A 300 -18.43 1.76 2.16
CA ASP A 300 -19.22 0.55 2.28
C ASP A 300 -18.36 -0.71 2.54
N GLY A 301 -19.01 -1.73 3.07
CA GLY A 301 -18.43 -3.05 3.23
C GLY A 301 -17.23 -3.12 4.19
N GLU A 302 -16.37 -4.11 3.97
CA GLU A 302 -15.20 -4.35 4.82
C GLU A 302 -14.15 -3.23 4.72
N PRO A 303 -13.85 -2.67 3.53
CA PRO A 303 -12.96 -1.51 3.41
C PRO A 303 -13.45 -0.30 4.21
N GLY A 304 -14.73 0.02 4.13
CA GLY A 304 -15.36 1.11 4.89
C GLY A 304 -15.22 0.90 6.39
N HIS A 305 -15.45 -0.32 6.88
CA HIS A 305 -15.25 -0.65 8.28
C HIS A 305 -13.79 -0.48 8.74
N LYS A 306 -12.81 -0.81 7.89
CA LYS A 306 -11.38 -0.59 8.17
C LYS A 306 -11.04 0.89 8.26
N LEU A 307 -11.53 1.70 7.32
CA LEU A 307 -11.32 3.15 7.31
C LEU A 307 -11.98 3.83 8.52
N HIS A 308 -13.18 3.43 8.92
CA HIS A 308 -13.82 3.92 10.14
C HIS A 308 -13.06 3.53 11.42
N ARG A 309 -12.47 2.32 11.47
CA ARG A 309 -11.59 1.93 12.59
C ARG A 309 -10.31 2.76 12.59
N ALA A 310 -9.74 3.03 11.41
CA ALA A 310 -8.58 3.91 11.28
C ALA A 310 -8.87 5.29 11.88
N GLU A 311 -9.99 5.90 11.54
CA GLU A 311 -10.41 7.22 12.04
C GLU A 311 -10.55 7.24 13.56
N LYS A 312 -11.20 6.24 14.14
CA LYS A 312 -11.35 6.14 15.60
C LYS A 312 -10.00 6.01 16.31
N LEU A 313 -9.11 5.15 15.80
CA LEU A 313 -7.78 4.95 16.35
C LEU A 313 -6.89 6.18 16.17
N LEU A 314 -7.00 6.87 15.05
CA LEU A 314 -6.33 8.13 14.75
C LEU A 314 -6.69 9.19 15.79
N ILE A 315 -7.99 9.39 16.06
CA ILE A 315 -8.47 10.37 17.06
C ILE A 315 -8.00 9.98 18.46
N ALA A 316 -8.19 8.72 18.86
CA ALA A 316 -7.81 8.25 20.20
C ALA A 316 -6.28 8.37 20.41
N GLY A 317 -5.50 7.96 19.42
CA GLY A 317 -4.04 8.05 19.45
C GLY A 317 -3.53 9.50 19.50
N ALA A 318 -4.16 10.40 18.73
CA ALA A 318 -3.80 11.81 18.73
C ALA A 318 -4.10 12.50 20.07
N VAL A 319 -5.27 12.24 20.66
CA VAL A 319 -5.63 12.76 22.00
C VAL A 319 -4.62 12.27 23.04
N GLY A 320 -4.27 10.98 23.01
CA GLY A 320 -3.27 10.43 23.90
C GLY A 320 -1.86 11.01 23.67
N ALA A 321 -1.45 11.19 22.42
CA ALA A 321 -0.16 11.81 22.08
C ALA A 321 -0.09 13.28 22.57
N ALA A 322 -1.16 14.03 22.39
CA ALA A 322 -1.26 15.40 22.91
C ALA A 322 -1.22 15.44 24.45
N ALA A 323 -1.92 14.52 25.12
CA ALA A 323 -1.87 14.40 26.56
C ALA A 323 -0.45 14.07 27.08
N VAL A 324 0.27 13.17 26.40
CA VAL A 324 1.68 12.88 26.73
C VAL A 324 2.56 14.11 26.51
N GLU A 325 2.34 14.88 25.43
CA GLU A 325 3.13 16.08 25.15
C GLU A 325 2.92 17.15 26.24
N VAL A 326 1.66 17.42 26.61
CA VAL A 326 1.34 18.36 27.69
C VAL A 326 1.91 17.86 29.02
N GLY A 327 1.69 16.58 29.34
CA GLY A 327 2.20 15.95 30.55
C GLY A 327 3.73 16.03 30.64
N ALA A 328 4.44 15.68 29.55
CA ALA A 328 5.89 15.75 29.52
C ALA A 328 6.42 17.18 29.75
N ARG A 329 5.78 18.21 29.15
CA ARG A 329 6.16 19.62 29.34
C ARG A 329 5.90 20.14 30.76
N VAL A 330 4.73 19.79 31.33
CA VAL A 330 4.35 20.22 32.69
C VAL A 330 5.27 19.59 33.74
N PHE A 331 5.54 18.29 33.61
CA PHE A 331 6.39 17.58 34.58
C PHE A 331 7.88 17.82 34.39
N ALA A 332 8.34 18.17 33.17
CA ALA A 332 9.71 18.62 32.95
C ALA A 332 10.01 19.95 33.67
N LYS A 333 9.00 20.85 33.77
CA LYS A 333 9.15 22.13 34.49
C LYS A 333 9.02 22.00 36.00
N LYS A 334 8.22 21.05 36.51
CA LYS A 334 8.06 20.77 37.95
C LYS A 334 8.97 19.61 38.30
N LEU A 335 10.20 19.91 38.71
CA LEU A 335 11.16 18.91 39.20
C LEU A 335 10.49 17.91 40.14
N GLY A 336 10.35 16.65 39.74
CA GLY A 336 10.00 15.60 40.67
C GLY A 336 8.75 14.78 40.37
N GLY A 337 8.34 14.64 39.11
CA GLY A 337 7.36 13.60 38.76
C GLY A 337 7.84 12.24 39.25
N GLY A 338 7.20 11.70 40.30
CA GLY A 338 7.57 10.43 40.91
C GLY A 338 7.52 9.30 39.87
N TRP A 339 8.07 8.13 40.20
CA TRP A 339 8.12 6.97 39.30
C TRP A 339 6.72 6.62 38.72
N LYS A 340 5.64 6.81 39.50
CA LYS A 340 4.23 6.57 39.07
C LYS A 340 3.86 7.45 37.88
N THR A 341 4.19 8.75 37.91
CA THR A 341 3.89 9.69 36.80
C THR A 341 4.65 9.31 35.54
N ARG A 342 5.94 8.92 35.68
CA ARG A 342 6.74 8.45 34.52
C ARG A 342 6.17 7.17 33.93
N ALA A 343 5.71 6.23 34.78
CA ALA A 343 5.09 4.99 34.35
C ALA A 343 3.78 5.23 33.59
N VAL A 344 2.92 6.14 34.10
CA VAL A 344 1.66 6.52 33.44
C VAL A 344 1.92 7.18 32.09
N LEU A 345 2.82 8.17 32.01
CA LEU A 345 3.18 8.81 30.76
C LEU A 345 3.79 7.82 29.75
N ARG A 346 4.60 6.88 30.24
CA ARG A 346 5.17 5.82 29.39
C ARG A 346 4.07 4.89 28.86
N GLY A 347 3.17 4.41 29.71
CA GLY A 347 2.03 3.58 29.33
C GLY A 347 1.14 4.27 28.29
N LEU A 348 0.78 5.53 28.55
CA LEU A 348 -0.02 6.33 27.62
C LEU A 348 0.71 6.56 26.29
N SER A 349 2.02 6.82 26.32
CA SER A 349 2.85 6.96 25.10
C SER A 349 2.86 5.70 24.25
N VAL A 350 2.98 4.52 24.88
CA VAL A 350 2.96 3.22 24.18
C VAL A 350 1.59 2.96 23.56
N VAL A 351 0.51 3.11 24.34
CA VAL A 351 -0.86 2.84 23.85
C VAL A 351 -1.24 3.81 22.73
N SER A 352 -0.96 5.10 22.90
CA SER A 352 -1.26 6.11 21.88
C SER A 352 -0.42 5.88 20.61
N GLY A 353 0.85 5.56 20.77
CA GLY A 353 1.74 5.27 19.65
C GLY A 353 1.30 4.03 18.87
N ALA A 354 0.91 2.96 19.57
CA ALA A 354 0.38 1.76 18.95
C ALA A 354 -0.95 2.03 18.22
N ALA A 355 -1.84 2.85 18.81
CA ALA A 355 -3.09 3.24 18.17
C ALA A 355 -2.86 4.01 16.86
N LEU A 356 -1.90 4.94 16.83
CA LEU A 356 -1.55 5.69 15.62
C LEU A 356 -0.93 4.81 14.54
N ALA A 357 -0.06 3.86 14.92
CA ALA A 357 0.50 2.90 13.98
C ALA A 357 -0.59 1.98 13.39
N ALA A 358 -1.52 1.49 14.24
CA ALA A 358 -2.65 0.69 13.81
C ALA A 358 -3.61 1.49 12.91
N ALA A 359 -3.89 2.76 13.22
CA ALA A 359 -4.68 3.65 12.37
C ALA A 359 -4.09 3.72 10.95
N SER A 360 -2.79 3.99 10.85
CA SER A 360 -2.09 4.03 9.56
C SER A 360 -2.17 2.69 8.80
N ALA A 361 -2.02 1.56 9.49
CA ALA A 361 -2.17 0.24 8.87
C ALA A 361 -3.59 0.06 8.32
N TYR A 362 -4.62 0.33 9.13
CA TYR A 362 -6.01 0.25 8.68
C TYR A 362 -6.32 1.16 7.50
N THR A 363 -5.77 2.38 7.46
CA THR A 363 -5.89 3.29 6.30
C THR A 363 -5.32 2.64 5.04
N ARG A 364 -4.13 2.02 5.11
CA ARG A 364 -3.48 1.38 3.96
C ARG A 364 -4.27 0.19 3.44
N PHE A 365 -4.66 -0.70 4.34
CA PHE A 365 -5.47 -1.87 3.97
C PHE A 365 -6.86 -1.46 3.46
N GLY A 366 -7.51 -0.50 4.12
CA GLY A 366 -8.82 0.00 3.69
C GLY A 366 -8.80 0.62 2.29
N VAL A 367 -7.79 1.45 1.99
CA VAL A 367 -7.63 2.03 0.64
C VAL A 367 -7.31 0.96 -0.40
N LEU A 368 -6.45 -0.02 -0.06
CA LEU A 368 -6.13 -1.13 -0.95
C LEU A 368 -7.38 -1.93 -1.32
N GLU A 369 -8.13 -2.37 -0.33
CA GLU A 369 -9.33 -3.18 -0.52
C GLU A 369 -10.48 -2.41 -1.18
N ALA A 370 -10.65 -1.12 -0.85
CA ALA A 370 -11.64 -0.27 -1.52
C ALA A 370 -11.41 -0.20 -3.04
N GLY A 371 -10.15 -0.13 -3.47
CA GLY A 371 -9.84 -0.19 -4.88
C GLY A 371 -10.19 -1.52 -5.51
N ILE A 372 -9.85 -2.64 -4.86
CA ILE A 372 -10.21 -3.99 -5.36
C ILE A 372 -11.73 -4.12 -5.44
N GLU A 373 -12.45 -3.65 -4.43
CA GLU A 373 -13.92 -3.68 -4.41
C GLU A 373 -14.51 -2.86 -5.58
N SER A 374 -13.91 -1.69 -5.88
CA SER A 374 -14.37 -0.84 -6.97
C SER A 374 -14.29 -1.49 -8.37
N THR A 375 -13.54 -2.56 -8.52
CA THR A 375 -13.45 -3.28 -9.80
C THR A 375 -14.61 -4.24 -10.05
N LYS A 376 -15.37 -4.59 -9.01
CA LYS A 376 -16.46 -5.58 -9.11
C LYS A 376 -17.71 -5.03 -9.77
N ASP A 377 -17.99 -3.74 -9.57
CA ASP A 377 -19.19 -3.09 -10.14
C ASP A 377 -18.77 -2.11 -11.26
N PRO A 378 -19.27 -2.29 -12.50
CA PRO A 378 -19.01 -1.39 -13.61
C PRO A 378 -19.49 0.05 -13.38
N ARG A 379 -20.42 0.28 -12.45
CA ARG A 379 -20.92 1.59 -12.05
C ARG A 379 -19.79 2.55 -11.68
N HIS A 380 -18.78 2.06 -10.95
CA HIS A 380 -17.62 2.84 -10.51
C HIS A 380 -16.73 3.34 -11.66
N VAL A 381 -16.87 2.76 -12.86
CA VAL A 381 -16.20 3.21 -14.08
C VAL A 381 -17.10 4.11 -14.90
N VAL A 382 -18.35 3.65 -15.14
CA VAL A 382 -19.26 4.27 -16.12
C VAL A 382 -19.79 5.62 -15.65
N GLU A 383 -20.25 5.72 -14.41
CA GLU A 383 -20.84 6.97 -13.89
C GLU A 383 -19.84 8.14 -13.89
N PRO A 384 -18.61 7.98 -13.33
CA PRO A 384 -17.64 9.08 -13.37
C PRO A 384 -17.20 9.46 -14.79
N GLN A 385 -17.15 8.49 -15.72
CA GLN A 385 -16.81 8.79 -17.10
C GLN A 385 -17.91 9.58 -17.81
N ARG A 386 -19.17 9.23 -17.58
CA ARG A 386 -20.32 9.98 -18.10
C ARG A 386 -20.34 11.41 -17.56
N ALA A 387 -20.20 11.58 -16.26
CA ALA A 387 -20.13 12.90 -15.64
C ALA A 387 -19.02 13.77 -16.24
N ARG A 388 -17.81 13.20 -16.41
CA ARG A 388 -16.70 13.93 -17.07
C ARG A 388 -16.98 14.27 -18.53
N LEU A 389 -17.67 13.39 -19.26
CA LEU A 389 -18.07 13.67 -20.64
C LEU A 389 -19.09 14.80 -20.72
N GLU A 390 -20.09 14.80 -19.84
CA GLU A 390 -21.10 15.87 -19.74
C GLU A 390 -20.46 17.22 -19.40
N GLU A 391 -19.54 17.25 -18.45
CA GLU A 391 -18.78 18.45 -18.12
C GLU A 391 -17.96 18.97 -19.33
N ARG A 392 -17.31 18.08 -20.09
CA ARG A 392 -16.59 18.46 -21.30
C ARG A 392 -17.51 19.07 -22.34
N ARG A 393 -18.64 18.43 -22.59
CA ARG A 393 -19.68 18.92 -23.52
C ARG A 393 -20.22 20.28 -23.08
N ALA A 394 -20.50 20.46 -21.79
CA ALA A 394 -20.94 21.73 -21.23
C ALA A 394 -19.91 22.85 -21.40
N ARG A 395 -18.62 22.51 -21.45
CA ARG A 395 -17.50 23.46 -21.75
C ARG A 395 -17.29 23.68 -23.26
N GLY A 396 -18.14 23.13 -24.14
CA GLY A 396 -18.00 23.24 -25.57
C GLY A 396 -16.90 22.42 -26.21
N ILE A 397 -16.35 21.44 -25.48
CA ILE A 397 -15.35 20.51 -26.00
C ILE A 397 -16.08 19.37 -26.70
N THR A 398 -16.10 19.42 -28.03
CA THR A 398 -16.81 18.43 -28.89
C THR A 398 -15.86 17.35 -29.44
N ASP A 399 -14.60 17.40 -29.08
CA ASP A 399 -13.63 16.39 -29.49
C ASP A 399 -13.89 15.08 -28.75
N ASP A 400 -14.33 14.06 -29.51
CA ASP A 400 -14.60 12.70 -29.02
C ASP A 400 -13.31 11.85 -28.88
N SER A 401 -12.14 12.41 -29.17
CA SER A 401 -10.89 11.73 -28.94
C SER A 401 -10.74 11.44 -27.44
N ILE A 402 -10.54 10.18 -27.09
CA ILE A 402 -10.21 9.72 -25.74
C ILE A 402 -8.82 10.26 -25.42
N THR A 403 -8.72 11.50 -25.01
CA THR A 403 -7.50 12.01 -24.42
C THR A 403 -7.41 11.45 -22.99
N THR A 404 -6.70 10.35 -22.85
CA THR A 404 -6.22 9.90 -21.56
C THR A 404 -5.40 11.02 -20.94
N GLY A 405 -5.98 11.64 -19.96
CA GLY A 405 -5.51 12.59 -19.01
C GLY A 405 -4.23 13.40 -19.28
N ARG A 406 -4.39 14.69 -19.32
CA ARG A 406 -3.40 15.62 -18.78
C ARG A 406 -3.64 15.82 -17.29
#